data_be9e09c8761f6683f747a9e459951311
#
_entry.id   be9e09c8761f6683f747a9e459951311
#
_cell.length_a   1.000
_cell.length_b   1.000
_cell.length_c   1.000
_cell.angle_alpha   90.00
_cell.angle_beta   90.00
_cell.angle_gamma   90.00
#
_symmetry.space_group_name_H-M   'P 1'
#
loop_
_entity.id
_entity.type
_entity.pdbx_description
1 polymer ?
#
loop_
_entity_poly.entity_id
_entity_poly.type
_entity_poly.pdbx_seq_one_letter_code
_entity_poly.pdbx_strand_id
1 'polypeptide(L)'
;FIFADDWGWGDLGCHGHPYLKTPNIDRLAKEGTDFHRFTVASGVCSPSRTAVMTGHFPARYNIDGHFAWVPSNAKRNMPDWLDPQAPLLSRFLQKAGYATAHYGKWHLANDMIPDAPFPSEYGYDDYGAFNCSGPQMFVHDDVKSAIPFIEKSHAQEKPFFINLWIHEPHTPFHVDPKLQKLFPKLDEEHAIYAATLYHADQRIGQLLDALDR
;
A
#
# COMPACT_ATOMS: atom_id res chain seq x y z
N PHE A 1 -7.72 -3.35 -3.59
CA PHE A 1 -6.39 -3.40 -4.20
C PHE A 1 -5.31 -3.35 -3.11
N ILE A 2 -4.59 -4.45 -2.90
CA ILE A 2 -3.48 -4.52 -1.94
C ILE A 2 -2.18 -4.17 -2.66
N PHE A 3 -1.39 -3.25 -2.10
CA PHE A 3 -0.13 -2.80 -2.66
C PHE A 3 0.93 -2.73 -1.56
N ALA A 4 1.93 -3.60 -1.66
CA ALA A 4 3.02 -3.67 -0.70
C ALA A 4 4.16 -2.71 -1.06
N ASP A 5 4.93 -2.28 -0.06
CA ASP A 5 6.05 -1.36 -0.22
C ASP A 5 7.37 -2.12 -0.03
N ASP A 6 8.20 -2.16 -1.06
CA ASP A 6 9.48 -2.89 -1.12
C ASP A 6 9.38 -4.42 -0.98
N TRP A 7 8.27 -5.02 -1.36
CA TRP A 7 8.10 -6.47 -1.34
C TRP A 7 8.53 -7.09 -2.67
N GLY A 8 9.58 -7.88 -2.64
CA GLY A 8 10.15 -8.53 -3.81
C GLY A 8 9.31 -9.71 -4.31
N TRP A 9 9.35 -9.98 -5.62
CA TRP A 9 8.66 -11.13 -6.22
C TRP A 9 9.09 -12.46 -5.58
N GLY A 10 10.38 -12.60 -5.24
CA GLY A 10 10.93 -13.79 -4.62
C GLY A 10 10.60 -13.97 -3.14
N ASP A 11 9.98 -13.00 -2.49
CA ASP A 11 9.75 -12.99 -1.04
C ASP A 11 8.40 -13.63 -0.64
N LEU A 12 7.90 -14.53 -1.48
CA LEU A 12 6.65 -15.25 -1.27
C LEU A 12 6.86 -16.76 -1.17
N GLY A 13 6.09 -17.41 -0.32
CA GLY A 13 6.09 -18.88 -0.18
C GLY A 13 5.71 -19.57 -1.49
N CYS A 14 4.67 -19.11 -2.19
CA CYS A 14 4.23 -19.62 -3.49
C CYS A 14 5.28 -19.49 -4.60
N HIS A 15 6.24 -18.58 -4.46
CA HIS A 15 7.37 -18.43 -5.38
C HIS A 15 8.63 -19.20 -4.93
N GLY A 16 8.52 -20.01 -3.87
CA GLY A 16 9.55 -20.95 -3.44
C GLY A 16 10.59 -20.35 -2.49
N HIS A 17 10.29 -19.26 -1.79
CA HIS A 17 11.23 -18.72 -0.80
C HIS A 17 11.53 -19.74 0.30
N PRO A 18 12.80 -20.00 0.67
CA PRO A 18 13.15 -21.14 1.51
C PRO A 18 12.69 -21.05 2.98
N TYR A 19 12.47 -19.86 3.51
CA TYR A 19 12.07 -19.67 4.91
C TYR A 19 10.95 -18.64 5.14
N LEU A 20 10.62 -17.78 4.19
CA LEU A 20 9.50 -16.86 4.33
C LEU A 20 8.17 -17.61 4.28
N LYS A 21 7.22 -17.17 5.08
CA LYS A 21 5.90 -17.80 5.20
C LYS A 21 4.83 -16.76 4.90
N THR A 22 4.13 -16.97 3.79
CA THR A 22 3.07 -16.06 3.31
C THR A 22 1.79 -16.84 2.99
N PRO A 23 1.23 -17.61 3.97
CA PRO A 23 0.15 -18.55 3.67
C PRO A 23 -1.12 -17.89 3.12
N ASN A 24 -1.39 -16.64 3.47
CA ASN A 24 -2.58 -15.92 2.99
C ASN A 24 -2.41 -15.40 1.56
N ILE A 25 -1.20 -14.90 1.22
CA ILE A 25 -0.87 -14.55 -0.16
C ILE A 25 -0.75 -15.79 -1.03
N ASP A 26 -0.18 -16.89 -0.49
CA ASP A 26 -0.12 -18.18 -1.18
C ASP A 26 -1.54 -18.73 -1.48
N ARG A 27 -2.51 -18.48 -0.58
CA ARG A 27 -3.93 -18.75 -0.82
C ARG A 27 -4.47 -17.94 -1.99
N LEU A 28 -4.22 -16.63 -2.05
CA LEU A 28 -4.61 -15.79 -3.18
C LEU A 28 -4.02 -16.27 -4.51
N ALA A 29 -2.74 -16.65 -4.53
CA ALA A 29 -2.09 -17.19 -5.71
C ALA A 29 -2.75 -18.49 -6.18
N LYS A 30 -3.17 -19.36 -5.24
CA LYS A 30 -3.83 -20.64 -5.53
C LYS A 30 -5.26 -20.47 -6.02
N GLU A 31 -6.01 -19.51 -5.47
CA GLU A 31 -7.43 -19.26 -5.77
C GLU A 31 -7.61 -18.33 -6.97
N GLY A 32 -6.59 -17.54 -7.31
CA GLY A 32 -6.62 -16.54 -8.37
C GLY A 32 -5.69 -16.84 -9.54
N THR A 33 -5.14 -15.77 -10.11
CA THR A 33 -4.16 -15.84 -11.19
C THR A 33 -2.84 -15.24 -10.74
N ASP A 34 -1.77 -16.02 -10.77
CA ASP A 34 -0.42 -15.57 -10.47
C ASP A 34 0.28 -15.11 -11.75
N PHE A 35 0.62 -13.82 -11.82
CA PHE A 35 1.27 -13.20 -12.97
C PHE A 35 2.81 -13.23 -12.83
N HIS A 36 3.44 -14.32 -13.25
CA HIS A 36 4.90 -14.53 -13.13
C HIS A 36 5.76 -13.48 -13.85
N ARG A 37 5.22 -12.73 -14.79
CA ARG A 37 5.93 -11.69 -15.57
C ARG A 37 5.26 -10.33 -15.43
N PHE A 38 4.76 -10.01 -14.26
CA PHE A 38 4.24 -8.69 -13.97
C PHE A 38 5.37 -7.78 -13.50
N THR A 39 5.50 -6.61 -14.13
CA THR A 39 6.50 -5.60 -13.77
C THR A 39 5.81 -4.30 -13.37
N VAL A 40 6.31 -3.66 -12.32
CA VAL A 40 5.87 -2.33 -11.90
C VAL A 40 6.50 -1.24 -12.77
N ALA A 41 5.86 -0.07 -12.85
CA ALA A 41 6.35 1.04 -13.67
C ALA A 41 7.64 1.67 -13.12
N SER A 42 7.93 1.51 -11.85
CA SER A 42 9.13 2.02 -11.17
C SER A 42 9.44 1.18 -9.93
N GLY A 43 10.71 1.01 -9.60
CA GLY A 43 11.15 0.43 -8.32
C GLY A 43 11.16 1.43 -7.15
N VAL A 44 10.63 2.65 -7.33
CA VAL A 44 10.56 3.69 -6.30
C VAL A 44 9.10 3.98 -5.96
N CYS A 45 8.81 4.24 -4.67
CA CYS A 45 7.45 4.33 -4.14
C CYS A 45 6.57 5.38 -4.84
N SER A 46 6.91 6.66 -4.83
CA SER A 46 6.02 7.71 -5.37
C SER A 46 5.76 7.58 -6.88
N PRO A 47 6.76 7.33 -7.76
CA PRO A 47 6.47 7.11 -9.16
C PRO A 47 5.66 5.82 -9.41
N SER A 48 5.91 4.74 -8.69
CA SER A 48 5.12 3.52 -8.81
C SER A 48 3.65 3.76 -8.40
N ARG A 49 3.43 4.49 -7.28
CA ARG A 49 2.08 4.87 -6.81
C ARG A 49 1.37 5.80 -7.78
N THR A 50 2.09 6.75 -8.38
CA THR A 50 1.58 7.62 -9.45
C THR A 50 1.09 6.80 -10.63
N ALA A 51 1.86 5.82 -11.08
CA ALA A 51 1.46 4.96 -12.19
C ALA A 51 0.21 4.12 -11.86
N VAL A 52 0.13 3.56 -10.66
CA VAL A 52 -1.05 2.80 -10.20
C VAL A 52 -2.30 3.67 -10.16
N MET A 53 -2.20 4.90 -9.63
CA MET A 53 -3.34 5.80 -9.50
C MET A 53 -3.84 6.35 -10.83
N THR A 54 -2.92 6.64 -11.75
CA THR A 54 -3.25 7.37 -12.98
C THR A 54 -3.34 6.49 -14.23
N GLY A 55 -2.77 5.29 -14.20
CA GLY A 55 -2.59 4.46 -15.40
C GLY A 55 -1.56 5.02 -16.39
N HIS A 56 -0.81 6.05 -16.01
CA HIS A 56 0.21 6.69 -16.85
C HIS A 56 1.62 6.43 -16.34
N PHE A 57 2.61 6.52 -17.22
CA PHE A 57 4.01 6.56 -16.79
C PHE A 57 4.27 7.81 -15.93
N PRO A 58 4.97 7.67 -14.79
CA PRO A 58 5.18 8.76 -13.83
C PRO A 58 5.99 9.93 -14.40
N ALA A 59 6.83 9.69 -15.41
CA ALA A 59 7.56 10.73 -16.14
C ALA A 59 6.65 11.78 -16.77
N ARG A 60 5.38 11.44 -17.09
CA ARG A 60 4.38 12.41 -17.58
C ARG A 60 4.11 13.52 -16.57
N TYR A 61 4.34 13.26 -15.29
CA TYR A 61 4.12 14.17 -14.17
C TYR A 61 5.44 14.70 -13.58
N ASN A 62 6.57 14.42 -14.21
CA ASN A 62 7.92 14.69 -13.69
C ASN A 62 8.16 14.08 -12.30
N ILE A 63 7.57 12.89 -12.02
CA ILE A 63 7.72 12.18 -10.75
C ILE A 63 8.68 11.01 -10.98
N ASP A 64 9.99 11.30 -10.90
CA ASP A 64 11.04 10.32 -11.17
C ASP A 64 11.62 9.67 -9.89
N GLY A 65 11.29 10.22 -8.73
CA GLY A 65 11.75 9.74 -7.42
C GLY A 65 10.66 9.85 -6.36
N HIS A 66 10.98 9.44 -5.13
CA HIS A 66 10.06 9.61 -4.01
C HIS A 66 9.92 11.10 -3.65
N PHE A 67 8.72 11.51 -3.27
CA PHE A 67 8.50 12.84 -2.70
C PHE A 67 9.27 12.99 -1.39
N ALA A 68 9.92 14.12 -1.26
CA ALA A 68 10.70 14.53 -0.09
C ALA A 68 10.32 15.98 0.28
N TRP A 69 11.10 16.64 1.11
CA TRP A 69 10.90 18.05 1.42
C TRP A 69 11.10 18.95 0.18
N VAL A 70 10.41 20.08 0.15
CA VAL A 70 10.29 20.98 -1.02
C VAL A 70 11.62 21.30 -1.73
N PRO A 71 12.72 21.72 -1.04
CA PRO A 71 13.98 21.97 -1.74
C PRO A 71 14.61 20.73 -2.40
N SER A 72 14.36 19.53 -1.86
CA SER A 72 14.86 18.30 -2.47
C SER A 72 14.08 17.94 -3.73
N ASN A 73 12.76 18.14 -3.74
CA ASN A 73 11.93 17.95 -4.92
C ASN A 73 12.32 18.93 -6.02
N ALA A 74 12.47 20.22 -5.68
CA ALA A 74 12.88 21.28 -6.60
C ALA A 74 14.24 21.00 -7.26
N LYS A 75 15.24 20.52 -6.47
CA LYS A 75 16.56 20.14 -7.00
C LYS A 75 16.48 19.03 -8.06
N ARG A 76 15.47 18.16 -7.97
CA ARG A 76 15.23 17.07 -8.91
C ARG A 76 14.25 17.43 -10.02
N ASN A 77 13.83 18.69 -10.09
CA ASN A 77 12.78 19.17 -11.00
C ASN A 77 11.46 18.38 -10.89
N MET A 78 11.14 17.94 -9.68
CA MET A 78 9.90 17.25 -9.35
C MET A 78 8.88 18.22 -8.76
N PRO A 79 7.57 17.97 -8.97
CA PRO A 79 6.53 18.63 -8.19
C PRO A 79 6.61 18.18 -6.71
N ASP A 80 5.86 18.86 -5.83
CA ASP A 80 5.80 18.51 -4.41
C ASP A 80 4.72 17.45 -4.10
N TRP A 81 3.78 17.24 -5.02
CA TRP A 81 2.75 16.20 -4.96
C TRP A 81 2.25 15.83 -6.35
N LEU A 82 1.57 14.70 -6.46
CA LEU A 82 0.80 14.37 -7.65
C LEU A 82 -0.39 15.35 -7.77
N ASP A 83 -0.57 15.95 -8.93
CA ASP A 83 -1.73 16.82 -9.18
C ASP A 83 -3.05 16.06 -8.92
N PRO A 84 -3.90 16.51 -7.98
CA PRO A 84 -5.19 15.88 -7.75
C PRO A 84 -6.16 15.97 -8.93
N GLN A 85 -5.88 16.81 -9.95
CA GLN A 85 -6.66 16.85 -11.19
C GLN A 85 -6.23 15.80 -12.23
N ALA A 86 -5.16 15.04 -11.97
CA ALA A 86 -4.78 13.92 -12.82
C ALA A 86 -5.96 12.92 -12.98
N PRO A 87 -6.02 12.14 -14.06
CA PRO A 87 -6.99 11.05 -14.17
C PRO A 87 -6.68 9.98 -13.12
N LEU A 88 -7.60 9.77 -12.19
CA LEU A 88 -7.40 8.89 -11.03
C LEU A 88 -8.43 7.77 -11.03
N LEU A 89 -7.97 6.53 -10.83
CA LEU A 89 -8.84 5.35 -10.75
C LEU A 89 -9.91 5.52 -9.66
N SER A 90 -9.52 6.00 -8.47
CA SER A 90 -10.42 6.30 -7.35
C SER A 90 -11.57 7.22 -7.76
N ARG A 91 -11.27 8.32 -8.47
CA ARG A 91 -12.26 9.28 -8.91
C ARG A 91 -13.20 8.73 -9.98
N PHE A 92 -12.71 7.88 -10.89
CA PHE A 92 -13.56 7.20 -11.86
C PHE A 92 -14.53 6.24 -11.17
N LEU A 93 -14.05 5.47 -10.19
CA LEU A 93 -14.89 4.55 -9.43
C LEU A 93 -15.88 5.29 -8.53
N GLN A 94 -15.48 6.36 -7.87
CA GLN A 94 -16.38 7.22 -7.09
C GLN A 94 -17.53 7.76 -7.96
N LYS A 95 -17.21 8.27 -9.17
CA LYS A 95 -18.22 8.73 -10.14
C LYS A 95 -19.12 7.60 -10.64
N ALA A 96 -18.63 6.37 -10.66
CA ALA A 96 -19.42 5.19 -11.02
C ALA A 96 -20.27 4.65 -9.84
N GLY A 97 -20.29 5.34 -8.69
CA GLY A 97 -21.12 4.99 -7.55
C GLY A 97 -20.47 4.08 -6.50
N TYR A 98 -19.18 3.77 -6.63
CA TYR A 98 -18.46 3.02 -5.60
C TYR A 98 -18.21 3.86 -4.35
N ALA A 99 -18.26 3.25 -3.18
CA ALA A 99 -17.64 3.78 -1.98
C ALA A 99 -16.12 3.61 -2.12
N THR A 100 -15.35 4.67 -1.90
CA THR A 100 -13.91 4.65 -2.16
C THR A 100 -13.12 4.96 -0.90
N ALA A 101 -12.08 4.17 -0.62
CA ALA A 101 -11.21 4.41 0.52
C ALA A 101 -9.73 4.17 0.21
N HIS A 102 -8.87 4.84 0.99
CA HIS A 102 -7.43 4.62 1.01
C HIS A 102 -6.95 4.40 2.43
N TYR A 103 -6.24 3.30 2.68
CA TYR A 103 -5.64 3.02 3.98
C TYR A 103 -4.18 2.61 3.83
N GLY A 104 -3.31 3.21 4.65
CA GLY A 104 -1.89 2.95 4.70
C GLY A 104 -1.00 4.03 4.09
N LYS A 105 0.13 3.65 3.52
CA LYS A 105 1.12 4.59 2.98
C LYS A 105 0.59 5.37 1.79
N TRP A 106 0.61 6.70 1.88
CA TRP A 106 0.20 7.58 0.79
C TRP A 106 1.31 7.82 -0.23
N HIS A 107 2.27 8.60 0.14
CA HIS A 107 3.48 8.97 -0.61
C HIS A 107 3.23 9.45 -2.06
N LEU A 108 2.06 10.08 -2.30
CA LEU A 108 1.78 10.92 -3.48
C LEU A 108 1.94 12.42 -3.14
N ALA A 109 2.43 12.68 -1.96
CA ALA A 109 3.00 13.86 -1.34
C ALA A 109 3.96 13.36 -0.25
N ASN A 110 4.30 14.20 0.74
CA ASN A 110 5.08 13.81 1.90
C ASN A 110 4.61 14.63 3.12
N ASP A 111 4.78 14.11 4.33
CA ASP A 111 4.46 14.79 5.58
C ASP A 111 5.31 16.05 5.85
N MET A 112 6.46 16.15 5.20
CA MET A 112 7.33 17.33 5.24
C MET A 112 6.92 18.45 4.26
N ILE A 113 5.83 18.27 3.49
CA ILE A 113 5.35 19.25 2.52
C ILE A 113 4.11 19.94 3.11
N PRO A 114 4.24 21.22 3.50
CA PRO A 114 3.08 21.98 3.97
C PRO A 114 2.07 22.14 2.83
N ASP A 115 0.80 22.19 3.20
CA ASP A 115 -0.34 22.46 2.30
C ASP A 115 -0.51 21.46 1.14
N ALA A 116 0.12 20.28 1.19
CA ALA A 116 -0.13 19.24 0.20
C ALA A 116 -1.58 18.74 0.30
N PRO A 117 -2.23 18.47 -0.85
CA PRO A 117 -3.60 17.97 -0.89
C PRO A 117 -3.79 16.69 -0.08
N PHE A 118 -4.93 16.58 0.62
CA PHE A 118 -5.28 15.37 1.37
C PHE A 118 -5.75 14.24 0.45
N PRO A 119 -5.65 12.97 0.87
CA PRO A 119 -6.16 11.85 0.08
C PRO A 119 -7.63 11.99 -0.38
N SER A 120 -8.48 12.68 0.39
CA SER A 120 -9.86 12.99 0.01
C SER A 120 -9.97 13.79 -1.30
N GLU A 121 -8.98 14.62 -1.61
CA GLU A 121 -8.96 15.42 -2.84
C GLU A 121 -8.66 14.57 -4.10
N TYR A 122 -8.26 13.31 -3.90
CA TYR A 122 -7.95 12.34 -4.96
C TYR A 122 -9.09 11.36 -5.23
N GLY A 123 -10.31 11.65 -4.74
CA GLY A 123 -11.50 10.84 -5.01
C GLY A 123 -11.68 9.67 -4.05
N TYR A 124 -11.32 9.86 -2.78
CA TYR A 124 -11.63 8.93 -1.70
C TYR A 124 -12.66 9.52 -0.74
N ASP A 125 -13.71 8.74 -0.44
CA ASP A 125 -14.77 9.10 0.51
C ASP A 125 -14.30 8.96 1.97
N ASP A 126 -13.34 8.05 2.20
CA ASP A 126 -12.72 7.81 3.51
C ASP A 126 -11.23 7.53 3.35
N TYR A 127 -10.44 7.87 4.36
CA TYR A 127 -9.02 7.54 4.35
C TYR A 127 -8.39 7.53 5.74
N GLY A 128 -7.36 6.72 5.87
CA GLY A 128 -6.37 6.78 6.94
C GLY A 128 -5.01 6.56 6.30
N ALA A 129 -4.12 7.54 6.41
CA ALA A 129 -2.87 7.52 5.66
C ALA A 129 -1.69 8.01 6.50
N PHE A 130 -0.49 7.64 6.09
CA PHE A 130 0.78 8.23 6.55
C PHE A 130 1.66 8.59 5.33
N ASN A 131 2.75 9.32 5.53
CA ASN A 131 3.48 9.97 4.43
C ASN A 131 2.58 10.88 3.58
N CYS A 132 1.73 11.65 4.24
CA CYS A 132 0.84 12.65 3.67
C CYS A 132 0.83 13.89 4.55
N SER A 133 0.26 15.00 4.12
CA SER A 133 0.00 16.13 5.02
C SER A 133 -1.16 15.81 5.97
N GLY A 134 -1.20 16.46 7.13
CA GLY A 134 -2.22 16.28 8.14
C GLY A 134 -2.00 15.10 9.10
N PRO A 135 -3.07 14.63 9.76
CA PRO A 135 -2.97 13.56 10.73
C PRO A 135 -2.47 12.27 10.11
N GLN A 136 -1.49 11.65 10.77
CA GLN A 136 -0.91 10.39 10.31
C GLN A 136 -1.64 9.19 10.92
N MET A 137 -1.96 8.20 10.08
CA MET A 137 -2.40 6.89 10.54
C MET A 137 -1.22 6.11 11.15
N PHE A 138 -1.48 5.30 12.15
CA PHE A 138 -0.48 4.34 12.61
C PHE A 138 -0.29 3.22 11.57
N VAL A 139 0.97 2.83 11.33
CA VAL A 139 1.38 1.96 10.21
C VAL A 139 0.56 0.66 10.08
N HIS A 140 0.16 0.06 11.20
CA HIS A 140 -0.56 -1.23 11.18
C HIS A 140 -2.08 -1.10 11.38
N ASP A 141 -2.64 0.11 11.27
CA ASP A 141 -4.08 0.31 11.42
C ASP A 141 -4.85 0.26 10.09
N ASP A 142 -4.16 0.04 8.98
CA ASP A 142 -4.72 -0.01 7.63
C ASP A 142 -5.80 -1.09 7.46
N VAL A 143 -5.53 -2.35 7.81
CA VAL A 143 -6.50 -3.46 7.76
C VAL A 143 -7.62 -3.25 8.78
N LYS A 144 -7.30 -2.78 9.99
CA LYS A 144 -8.30 -2.43 11.02
C LYS A 144 -9.29 -1.37 10.53
N SER A 145 -8.84 -0.42 9.71
CA SER A 145 -9.69 0.62 9.14
C SER A 145 -10.46 0.11 7.91
N ALA A 146 -9.84 -0.77 7.11
CA ALA A 146 -10.47 -1.32 5.92
C ALA A 146 -11.68 -2.22 6.24
N ILE A 147 -11.59 -3.06 7.26
CA ILE A 147 -12.69 -4.00 7.61
C ILE A 147 -14.00 -3.28 7.96
N PRO A 148 -14.06 -2.29 8.87
CA PRO A 148 -15.28 -1.54 9.13
C PRO A 148 -15.84 -0.80 7.91
N PHE A 149 -14.96 -0.33 7.01
CA PHE A 149 -15.40 0.30 5.77
C PHE A 149 -16.08 -0.69 4.83
N ILE A 150 -15.56 -1.92 4.72
CA ILE A 150 -16.17 -3.02 3.96
C ILE A 150 -17.55 -3.36 4.53
N GLU A 151 -17.63 -3.58 5.85
CA GLU A 151 -18.87 -3.92 6.54
C GLU A 151 -19.94 -2.83 6.38
N LYS A 152 -19.55 -1.55 6.49
CA LYS A 152 -20.44 -0.40 6.26
C LYS A 152 -20.91 -0.36 4.79
N SER A 153 -20.03 -0.58 3.83
CA SER A 153 -20.38 -0.55 2.41
C SER A 153 -21.33 -1.70 2.06
N HIS A 154 -21.07 -2.89 2.60
CA HIS A 154 -21.94 -4.05 2.44
C HIS A 154 -23.33 -3.80 3.03
N ALA A 155 -23.40 -3.27 4.25
CA ALA A 155 -24.69 -2.94 4.90
C ALA A 155 -25.51 -1.88 4.14
N GLN A 156 -24.84 -1.06 3.32
CA GLN A 156 -25.47 -0.06 2.44
C GLN A 156 -25.72 -0.58 1.01
N GLU A 157 -25.46 -1.85 0.74
CA GLU A 157 -25.54 -2.45 -0.61
C GLU A 157 -24.76 -1.65 -1.65
N LYS A 158 -23.65 -1.01 -1.24
CA LYS A 158 -22.85 -0.15 -2.08
C LYS A 158 -21.57 -0.88 -2.52
N PRO A 159 -21.25 -0.98 -3.82
CA PRO A 159 -19.97 -1.49 -4.26
C PRO A 159 -18.84 -0.60 -3.71
N PHE A 160 -17.71 -1.19 -3.39
CA PHE A 160 -16.59 -0.44 -2.81
C PHE A 160 -15.27 -0.70 -3.53
N PHE A 161 -14.38 0.26 -3.40
CA PHE A 161 -12.99 0.19 -3.81
C PHE A 161 -12.08 0.67 -2.69
N ILE A 162 -11.14 -0.15 -2.30
CA ILE A 162 -10.15 0.20 -1.28
C ILE A 162 -8.75 0.07 -1.87
N ASN A 163 -7.95 1.12 -1.77
CA ASN A 163 -6.50 1.03 -1.82
C ASN A 163 -5.97 0.71 -0.43
N LEU A 164 -5.56 -0.53 -0.21
CA LEU A 164 -4.86 -0.98 0.99
C LEU A 164 -3.36 -1.00 0.67
N TRP A 165 -2.66 0.06 1.03
CA TRP A 165 -1.25 0.24 0.70
C TRP A 165 -0.40 0.01 1.94
N ILE A 166 -0.05 -1.26 2.16
CA ILE A 166 0.69 -1.69 3.34
C ILE A 166 2.14 -1.21 3.30
N HIS A 167 2.70 -0.94 4.48
CA HIS A 167 4.07 -0.43 4.62
C HIS A 167 5.13 -1.51 4.42
N GLU A 168 4.84 -2.71 4.85
CA GLU A 168 5.82 -3.80 4.90
C GLU A 168 6.20 -4.30 3.50
N PRO A 169 7.46 -4.70 3.34
CA PRO A 169 8.54 -4.73 4.33
C PRO A 169 9.43 -3.48 4.36
N HIS A 170 8.97 -2.32 3.95
CA HIS A 170 9.76 -1.08 3.99
C HIS A 170 10.23 -0.75 5.43
N THR A 171 11.42 -0.20 5.55
CA THR A 171 11.96 0.26 6.85
C THR A 171 11.31 1.59 7.30
N PRO A 172 11.27 1.88 8.63
CA PRO A 172 11.71 1.03 9.75
C PRO A 172 10.76 -0.15 9.96
N PHE A 173 11.29 -1.29 10.40
CA PHE A 173 10.49 -2.47 10.68
C PHE A 173 9.70 -2.31 11.99
N HIS A 174 8.38 -2.45 11.92
CA HIS A 174 7.45 -2.33 13.06
C HIS A 174 6.86 -3.70 13.42
N VAL A 175 7.71 -4.65 13.80
CA VAL A 175 7.28 -6.02 14.08
C VAL A 175 7.31 -6.33 15.58
N ASP A 176 6.33 -7.10 16.08
CA ASP A 176 6.37 -7.63 17.45
C ASP A 176 7.56 -8.61 17.58
N PRO A 177 8.48 -8.38 18.53
CA PRO A 177 9.61 -9.27 18.76
C PRO A 177 9.23 -10.74 19.02
N LYS A 178 7.98 -11.01 19.44
CA LYS A 178 7.48 -12.38 19.59
C LYS A 178 7.42 -13.13 18.27
N LEU A 179 7.17 -12.44 17.16
CA LEU A 179 7.08 -13.05 15.83
C LEU A 179 8.45 -13.49 15.32
N GLN A 180 9.54 -12.83 15.75
CA GLN A 180 10.91 -13.24 15.40
C GLN A 180 11.24 -14.65 15.92
N LYS A 181 10.64 -15.06 17.05
CA LYS A 181 10.81 -16.39 17.61
C LYS A 181 10.24 -17.52 16.74
N LEU A 182 9.45 -17.19 15.74
CA LEU A 182 8.97 -18.14 14.74
C LEU A 182 10.07 -18.58 13.75
N PHE A 183 11.20 -17.87 13.74
CA PHE A 183 12.31 -18.05 12.82
C PHE A 183 13.65 -18.32 13.57
N PRO A 184 13.71 -19.34 14.46
CA PRO A 184 14.84 -19.52 15.40
C PRO A 184 16.14 -19.98 14.71
N LYS A 185 16.10 -20.32 13.45
CA LYS A 185 17.29 -20.77 12.66
C LYS A 185 17.91 -19.63 11.84
N LEU A 186 17.31 -18.45 11.84
CA LEU A 186 17.81 -17.28 11.12
C LEU A 186 18.63 -16.42 12.10
N ASP A 187 19.59 -15.67 11.56
CA ASP A 187 20.19 -14.58 12.29
C ASP A 187 19.17 -13.45 12.58
N GLU A 188 19.54 -12.48 13.39
CA GLU A 188 18.63 -11.46 13.88
C GLU A 188 18.00 -10.62 12.74
N GLU A 189 18.79 -10.20 11.77
CA GLU A 189 18.34 -9.37 10.65
C GLU A 189 17.33 -10.11 9.77
N HIS A 190 17.66 -11.33 9.35
CA HIS A 190 16.76 -12.17 8.57
C HIS A 190 15.50 -12.58 9.36
N ALA A 191 15.62 -12.80 10.68
CA ALA A 191 14.47 -13.11 11.53
C ALA A 191 13.51 -11.91 11.66
N ILE A 192 14.03 -10.69 11.79
CA ILE A 192 13.22 -9.44 11.77
C ILE A 192 12.50 -9.30 10.43
N TYR A 193 13.20 -9.45 9.32
CA TYR A 193 12.62 -9.36 7.98
C TYR A 193 11.51 -10.41 7.76
N ALA A 194 11.80 -11.67 8.07
CA ALA A 194 10.82 -12.75 7.95
C ALA A 194 9.59 -12.56 8.83
N ALA A 195 9.78 -12.07 10.06
CA ALA A 195 8.69 -11.75 10.97
C ALA A 195 7.84 -10.57 10.47
N THR A 196 8.46 -9.57 9.85
CA THR A 196 7.78 -8.42 9.24
C THR A 196 6.85 -8.87 8.12
N LEU A 197 7.35 -9.68 7.19
CA LEU A 197 6.55 -10.22 6.09
C LEU A 197 5.44 -11.16 6.57
N TYR A 198 5.75 -12.02 7.53
CA TYR A 198 4.75 -12.89 8.15
C TYR A 198 3.63 -12.09 8.81
N HIS A 199 3.97 -11.01 9.53
CA HIS A 199 2.98 -10.11 10.15
C HIS A 199 2.07 -9.45 9.10
N ALA A 200 2.65 -8.93 8.02
CA ALA A 200 1.88 -8.34 6.93
C ALA A 200 0.94 -9.36 6.28
N ASP A 201 1.42 -10.58 6.02
CA ASP A 201 0.61 -11.67 5.46
C ASP A 201 -0.57 -12.04 6.38
N GLN A 202 -0.36 -12.09 7.70
CA GLN A 202 -1.43 -12.35 8.66
C GLN A 202 -2.51 -11.24 8.64
N ARG A 203 -2.13 -9.98 8.48
CA ARG A 203 -3.08 -8.87 8.36
C ARG A 203 -3.86 -8.93 7.03
N ILE A 204 -3.20 -9.30 5.93
CA ILE A 204 -3.87 -9.57 4.66
C ILE A 204 -4.87 -10.72 4.85
N GLY A 205 -4.51 -11.77 5.58
CA GLY A 205 -5.42 -12.86 5.92
C GLY A 205 -6.69 -12.39 6.62
N GLN A 206 -6.56 -11.48 7.60
CA GLN A 206 -7.73 -10.90 8.29
C GLN A 206 -8.67 -10.17 7.32
N LEU A 207 -8.10 -9.44 6.35
CA LEU A 207 -8.90 -8.78 5.31
C LEU A 207 -9.63 -9.79 4.42
N LEU A 208 -8.92 -10.84 3.97
CA LEU A 208 -9.52 -11.89 3.13
C LEU A 208 -10.66 -12.61 3.86
N ASP A 209 -10.45 -12.95 5.13
CA ASP A 209 -11.49 -13.57 5.96
C ASP A 209 -12.70 -12.65 6.18
N ALA A 210 -12.50 -11.33 6.16
CA ALA A 210 -13.61 -10.38 6.23
C ALA A 210 -14.37 -10.28 4.90
N LEU A 211 -13.71 -10.49 3.78
CA LEU A 211 -14.34 -10.51 2.45
C LEU A 211 -15.12 -11.82 2.18
N ASP A 212 -14.74 -12.92 2.83
CA ASP A 212 -15.40 -14.22 2.70
C ASP A 212 -16.72 -14.32 3.52
N ARG A 213 -17.00 -13.37 4.39
CA ARG A 213 -18.21 -13.30 5.25
C ARG A 213 -19.34 -12.52 4.59
#